data_aefffdbc65a47cff7bcba840fb499519
#
_entry.id   aefffdbc65a47cff7bcba840fb499519
#
_cell.length_a   1.000
_cell.length_b   1.000
_cell.length_c   1.000
_cell.angle_alpha   90.00
_cell.angle_beta   90.00
_cell.angle_gamma   90.00
#
_symmetry.space_group_name_H-M   'P 1'
#
loop_
_entity.id
_entity.type
_entity.pdbx_description
1 polymer ?
#
loop_
_entity_poly.entity_id
_entity_poly.type
_entity_poly.pdbx_seq_one_letter_code
_entity_poly.pdbx_strand_id
1 'polypeptide(L)'
;WNMRMAYAYQYLYGQEEKAIPYAQRWAELDPEDENAPAVIRECKAEIRKRQRSRKKKAKFVPGDTPFEGFDLTNFWDDNWYALKEYVSDPPSDELIASVEEELGYKLPAAYIWLMKQHNGGIPVNTCYPCDEPTSWSDDHVAITGIFGIGREKSCSLCGELGSQFMIDEWEYPAIGVAICDCPSAGHDMIFLDYRACGPQGEPAVVHVDQENDYKITHLADS
;
A
#
# COMPACT_ATOMS: atom_id res chain seq x y z
N TRP A 1 21.53 6.52 22.44
CA TRP A 1 21.05 5.38 21.68
C TRP A 1 19.52 5.30 21.69
N ASN A 2 18.86 5.36 22.85
CA ASN A 2 17.40 5.30 22.97
C ASN A 2 16.69 6.41 22.17
N MET A 3 17.17 7.65 22.24
CA MET A 3 16.66 8.77 21.44
C MET A 3 16.67 8.47 19.94
N ARG A 4 17.82 7.99 19.42
CA ARG A 4 17.94 7.66 17.99
C ARG A 4 16.99 6.55 17.55
N MET A 5 16.83 5.51 18.39
CA MET A 5 15.90 4.41 18.10
C MET A 5 14.44 4.85 18.19
N ALA A 6 14.10 5.73 19.15
CA ALA A 6 12.76 6.30 19.27
C ALA A 6 12.39 7.08 18.00
N TYR A 7 13.26 7.98 17.55
CA TYR A 7 13.02 8.72 16.31
C TYR A 7 13.00 7.82 15.07
N ALA A 8 13.93 6.87 14.97
CA ALA A 8 13.95 5.95 13.83
C ALA A 8 12.63 5.21 13.67
N TYR A 9 12.06 4.68 14.75
CA TYR A 9 10.78 3.99 14.69
C TYR A 9 9.56 4.93 14.59
N GLN A 10 9.65 6.16 15.11
CA GLN A 10 8.59 7.17 15.00
C GLN A 10 8.33 7.53 13.53
N TYR A 11 9.39 7.68 12.75
CA TYR A 11 9.29 8.02 11.32
C TYR A 11 9.10 6.81 10.40
N LEU A 12 9.13 5.59 10.92
CA LEU A 12 8.78 4.39 10.16
C LEU A 12 7.29 4.12 10.28
N TYR A 13 6.56 4.38 9.20
CA TYR A 13 5.13 4.15 9.16
C TYR A 13 4.75 2.73 9.64
N GLY A 14 3.79 2.66 10.56
CA GLY A 14 3.35 1.39 11.15
C GLY A 14 4.24 0.83 12.27
N GLN A 15 5.37 1.47 12.58
CA GLN A 15 6.31 1.00 13.60
C GLN A 15 6.30 1.84 14.88
N GLU A 16 5.35 2.77 15.04
CA GLU A 16 5.29 3.70 16.17
C GLU A 16 5.18 3.00 17.53
N GLU A 17 4.60 1.80 17.58
CA GLU A 17 4.58 1.00 18.82
C GLU A 17 5.99 0.62 19.29
N LYS A 18 6.92 0.41 18.34
CA LYS A 18 8.32 0.10 18.64
C LYS A 18 9.10 1.32 19.14
N ALA A 19 8.67 2.54 18.78
CA ALA A 19 9.30 3.77 19.26
C ALA A 19 9.07 4.01 20.75
N ILE A 20 7.88 3.65 21.25
CA ILE A 20 7.42 3.97 22.61
C ILE A 20 8.39 3.46 23.70
N PRO A 21 8.82 2.19 23.76
CA PRO A 21 9.72 1.72 24.80
C PRO A 21 11.08 2.44 24.79
N TYR A 22 11.60 2.80 23.62
CA TYR A 22 12.84 3.58 23.53
C TYR A 22 12.67 5.01 24.01
N ALA A 23 11.55 5.65 23.68
CA ALA A 23 11.23 6.99 24.16
C ALA A 23 10.97 7.02 25.67
N GLN A 24 10.34 5.99 26.23
CA GLN A 24 10.16 5.84 27.68
C GLN A 24 11.51 5.71 28.39
N ARG A 25 12.41 4.87 27.87
CA ARG A 25 13.74 4.71 28.44
C ARG A 25 14.59 5.98 28.30
N TRP A 26 14.41 6.75 27.24
CA TRP A 26 15.02 8.05 27.07
C TRP A 26 14.54 9.03 28.14
N ALA A 27 13.22 9.15 28.34
CA ALA A 27 12.65 10.01 29.38
C ALA A 27 13.12 9.67 30.85
N GLU A 28 13.36 8.38 31.12
CA GLU A 28 13.92 7.94 32.41
C GLU A 28 15.38 8.37 32.58
N LEU A 29 16.17 8.39 31.51
CA LEU A 29 17.59 8.72 31.53
C LEU A 29 17.85 10.22 31.48
N ASP A 30 16.94 11.00 30.92
CA ASP A 30 16.99 12.45 30.81
C ASP A 30 15.58 13.03 31.06
N PRO A 31 15.18 13.17 32.34
CA PRO A 31 13.84 13.63 32.70
C PRO A 31 13.56 15.11 32.36
N GLU A 32 14.60 15.89 32.08
CA GLU A 32 14.46 17.30 31.70
C GLU A 32 14.27 17.50 30.18
N ASP A 33 14.50 16.45 29.37
CA ASP A 33 14.31 16.50 27.93
C ASP A 33 12.81 16.36 27.57
N GLU A 34 12.22 17.46 27.09
CA GLU A 34 10.81 17.53 26.71
C GLU A 34 10.46 16.75 25.42
N ASN A 35 11.45 16.35 24.63
CA ASN A 35 11.22 15.65 23.37
C ASN A 35 10.78 14.20 23.58
N ALA A 36 11.32 13.51 24.57
CA ALA A 36 10.95 12.12 24.83
C ALA A 36 9.44 11.94 25.14
N PRO A 37 8.81 12.75 26.03
CA PRO A 37 7.35 12.74 26.20
C PRO A 37 6.58 13.15 24.94
N ALA A 38 7.13 14.06 24.11
CA ALA A 38 6.50 14.46 22.86
C ALA A 38 6.42 13.28 21.87
N VAL A 39 7.53 12.57 21.66
CA VAL A 39 7.58 11.36 20.79
C VAL A 39 6.56 10.31 21.26
N ILE A 40 6.47 10.03 22.56
CA ILE A 40 5.48 9.08 23.11
C ILE A 40 4.06 9.53 22.79
N ARG A 41 3.76 10.83 22.95
CA ARG A 41 2.43 11.39 22.70
C ARG A 41 2.04 11.28 21.23
N GLU A 42 2.95 11.64 20.34
CA GLU A 42 2.77 11.60 18.89
C GLU A 42 2.58 10.16 18.39
N CYS A 43 3.44 9.23 18.78
CA CYS A 43 3.28 7.82 18.44
C CYS A 43 1.93 7.26 18.91
N LYS A 44 1.52 7.56 20.16
CA LYS A 44 0.20 7.14 20.66
C LYS A 44 -0.97 7.80 19.92
N ALA A 45 -0.81 9.03 19.44
CA ALA A 45 -1.82 9.72 18.66
C ALA A 45 -2.00 9.06 17.30
N GLU A 46 -0.92 8.73 16.60
CA GLU A 46 -0.95 8.04 15.31
C GLU A 46 -1.53 6.61 15.44
N ILE A 47 -1.11 5.85 16.43
CA ILE A 47 -1.70 4.53 16.72
C ILE A 47 -3.22 4.64 16.94
N ARG A 48 -3.68 5.64 17.74
CA ARG A 48 -5.12 5.85 17.99
C ARG A 48 -5.87 6.27 16.71
N LYS A 49 -5.26 7.11 15.88
CA LYS A 49 -5.83 7.55 14.60
C LYS A 49 -6.06 6.36 13.70
N ARG A 50 -5.05 5.47 13.51
CA ARG A 50 -5.18 4.23 12.74
C ARG A 50 -6.21 3.27 13.33
N GLN A 51 -6.25 3.08 14.65
CA GLN A 51 -7.26 2.24 15.30
C GLN A 51 -8.67 2.78 15.13
N ARG A 52 -8.85 4.12 15.08
CA ARG A 52 -10.14 4.75 14.82
C ARG A 52 -10.55 4.60 13.36
N SER A 53 -9.62 4.76 12.42
CA SER A 53 -9.87 4.52 11.00
C SER A 53 -10.26 3.06 10.75
N ARG A 54 -9.52 2.11 11.36
CA ARG A 54 -9.87 0.67 11.31
C ARG A 54 -11.26 0.36 11.89
N LYS A 55 -11.68 1.01 12.98
CA LYS A 55 -13.02 0.82 13.58
C LYS A 55 -14.14 1.49 12.79
N LYS A 56 -13.87 2.55 12.03
CA LYS A 56 -14.84 3.23 11.17
C LYS A 56 -15.09 2.50 9.86
N LYS A 57 -14.17 1.62 9.43
CA LYS A 57 -14.41 0.76 8.27
C LYS A 57 -15.51 -0.23 8.63
N ALA A 58 -16.72 0.01 8.10
CA ALA A 58 -17.81 -0.94 8.13
C ALA A 58 -17.28 -2.29 7.59
N LYS A 59 -17.71 -3.40 8.19
CA LYS A 59 -17.44 -4.71 7.61
C LYS A 59 -18.03 -4.72 6.21
N PHE A 60 -17.18 -4.79 5.20
CA PHE A 60 -17.61 -4.99 3.82
C PHE A 60 -18.39 -6.30 3.74
N VAL A 61 -19.62 -6.22 3.24
CA VAL A 61 -20.44 -7.39 2.95
C VAL A 61 -20.32 -7.65 1.45
N PRO A 62 -19.93 -8.87 1.01
CA PRO A 62 -19.88 -9.19 -0.41
C PRO A 62 -21.22 -8.91 -1.08
N GLY A 63 -21.23 -8.01 -2.07
CA GLY A 63 -22.43 -7.52 -2.75
C GLY A 63 -22.68 -6.04 -2.57
N ASP A 64 -22.19 -5.41 -1.50
CA ASP A 64 -22.22 -3.96 -1.36
C ASP A 64 -20.97 -3.35 -2.01
N THR A 65 -21.13 -2.17 -2.65
CA THR A 65 -19.97 -1.44 -3.17
C THR A 65 -19.17 -0.84 -2.00
N PRO A 66 -17.85 -1.04 -1.94
CA PRO A 66 -17.01 -0.38 -0.94
C PRO A 66 -16.78 1.11 -1.26
N PHE A 67 -17.19 1.55 -2.45
CA PHE A 67 -16.95 2.88 -2.99
C PHE A 67 -18.29 3.63 -3.10
N GLU A 68 -18.80 4.15 -1.97
CA GLU A 68 -20.06 4.90 -1.94
C GLU A 68 -20.01 6.12 -2.87
N GLY A 69 -20.95 6.21 -3.81
CA GLY A 69 -21.05 7.30 -4.78
C GLY A 69 -20.00 7.26 -5.90
N PHE A 70 -19.20 6.20 -6.00
CA PHE A 70 -18.18 6.06 -7.04
C PHE A 70 -18.78 5.44 -8.31
N ASP A 71 -18.59 6.11 -9.45
CA ASP A 71 -19.06 5.67 -10.75
C ASP A 71 -17.91 5.05 -11.57
N LEU A 72 -18.01 3.76 -11.85
CA LEU A 72 -17.04 3.02 -12.67
C LEU A 72 -17.26 3.17 -14.18
N THR A 73 -18.33 3.82 -14.63
CA THR A 73 -18.73 3.85 -16.06
C THR A 73 -17.63 4.37 -16.98
N ASN A 74 -16.80 5.31 -16.51
CA ASN A 74 -15.69 5.89 -17.26
C ASN A 74 -14.38 5.82 -16.47
N PHE A 75 -14.23 4.82 -15.62
CA PHE A 75 -13.04 4.69 -14.78
C PHE A 75 -11.85 4.10 -15.54
N TRP A 76 -12.09 3.16 -16.46
CA TRP A 76 -11.06 2.43 -17.17
C TRP A 76 -10.83 2.99 -18.60
N ASP A 77 -9.57 3.06 -19.01
CA ASP A 77 -9.12 3.27 -20.38
C ASP A 77 -8.76 1.92 -21.01
N ASP A 78 -9.74 1.30 -21.68
CA ASP A 78 -9.60 0.00 -22.34
C ASP A 78 -8.92 0.10 -23.71
N ASN A 79 -7.80 0.81 -23.79
CA ASN A 79 -6.99 0.82 -24.99
C ASN A 79 -6.33 -0.56 -25.24
N TRP A 80 -5.79 -0.78 -26.43
CA TRP A 80 -5.23 -2.08 -26.83
C TRP A 80 -4.09 -2.55 -25.89
N TYR A 81 -3.33 -1.62 -25.32
CA TYR A 81 -2.22 -1.93 -24.40
C TYR A 81 -2.76 -2.39 -23.05
N ALA A 82 -3.75 -1.68 -22.49
CA ALA A 82 -4.43 -2.09 -21.27
C ALA A 82 -5.02 -3.50 -21.39
N LEU A 83 -5.76 -3.76 -22.47
CA LEU A 83 -6.38 -5.07 -22.74
C LEU A 83 -5.35 -6.18 -22.93
N LYS A 84 -4.18 -5.86 -23.49
CA LYS A 84 -3.14 -6.84 -23.74
C LYS A 84 -2.37 -7.18 -22.46
N GLU A 85 -1.93 -6.18 -21.71
CA GLU A 85 -0.93 -6.34 -20.64
C GLU A 85 -1.55 -6.45 -19.23
N TYR A 86 -2.75 -5.90 -19.00
CA TYR A 86 -3.36 -5.81 -17.68
C TYR A 86 -4.66 -6.59 -17.54
N VAL A 87 -5.57 -6.46 -18.53
CA VAL A 87 -6.96 -6.88 -18.36
C VAL A 87 -7.13 -8.37 -18.57
N SER A 88 -7.68 -9.05 -17.57
CA SER A 88 -8.09 -10.45 -17.61
C SER A 88 -9.60 -10.58 -17.37
N ASP A 89 -10.12 -11.79 -17.52
CA ASP A 89 -11.48 -12.11 -17.09
C ASP A 89 -11.64 -11.89 -15.58
N PRO A 90 -12.84 -11.57 -15.10
CA PRO A 90 -13.10 -11.44 -13.66
C PRO A 90 -12.65 -12.67 -12.87
N PRO A 91 -11.92 -12.51 -11.76
CA PRO A 91 -11.34 -13.64 -11.05
C PRO A 91 -12.41 -14.46 -10.31
N SER A 92 -12.31 -15.80 -10.40
CA SER A 92 -13.11 -16.68 -9.55
C SER A 92 -12.59 -16.67 -8.11
N ASP A 93 -13.42 -17.13 -7.15
CA ASP A 93 -13.01 -17.21 -5.75
C ASP A 93 -11.83 -18.18 -5.55
N GLU A 94 -11.74 -19.25 -6.35
CA GLU A 94 -10.63 -20.19 -6.35
C GLU A 94 -9.33 -19.55 -6.86
N LEU A 95 -9.41 -18.71 -7.89
CA LEU A 95 -8.25 -17.98 -8.40
C LEU A 95 -7.76 -16.96 -7.37
N ILE A 96 -8.68 -16.23 -6.73
CA ILE A 96 -8.35 -15.28 -5.65
C ILE A 96 -7.63 -16.02 -4.52
N ALA A 97 -8.19 -17.12 -4.02
CA ALA A 97 -7.59 -17.91 -2.95
C ALA A 97 -6.20 -18.43 -3.33
N SER A 98 -6.02 -18.90 -4.56
CA SER A 98 -4.73 -19.38 -5.07
C SER A 98 -3.68 -18.28 -5.19
N VAL A 99 -4.07 -17.04 -5.57
CA VAL A 99 -3.17 -15.89 -5.64
C VAL A 99 -2.81 -15.42 -4.24
N GLU A 100 -3.76 -15.37 -3.31
CA GLU A 100 -3.49 -15.04 -1.89
C GLU A 100 -2.53 -16.05 -1.24
N GLU A 101 -2.68 -17.34 -1.53
CA GLU A 101 -1.78 -18.38 -1.02
C GLU A 101 -0.36 -18.21 -1.56
N GLU A 102 -0.21 -17.93 -2.86
CA GLU A 102 1.07 -17.71 -3.52
C GLU A 102 1.79 -16.46 -2.99
N LEU A 103 1.07 -15.36 -2.84
CA LEU A 103 1.61 -14.11 -2.30
C LEU A 103 1.83 -14.15 -0.79
N GLY A 104 1.13 -15.03 -0.07
CA GLY A 104 1.17 -15.10 1.39
C GLY A 104 0.35 -14.03 2.12
N TYR A 105 -0.49 -13.29 1.41
CA TYR A 105 -1.28 -12.17 1.93
C TYR A 105 -2.75 -12.28 1.54
N LYS A 106 -3.65 -11.85 2.44
CA LYS A 106 -5.06 -11.64 2.14
C LYS A 106 -5.26 -10.31 1.43
N LEU A 107 -5.89 -10.36 0.25
CA LEU A 107 -6.21 -9.14 -0.51
C LEU A 107 -7.38 -8.39 0.15
N PRO A 108 -7.35 -7.04 0.16
CA PRO A 108 -8.44 -6.23 0.66
C PRO A 108 -9.76 -6.51 -0.09
N ALA A 109 -10.87 -6.54 0.64
CA ALA A 109 -12.18 -6.77 0.04
C ALA A 109 -12.54 -5.72 -1.03
N ALA A 110 -12.10 -4.48 -0.84
CA ALA A 110 -12.27 -3.40 -1.81
C ALA A 110 -11.50 -3.68 -3.13
N TYR A 111 -10.26 -4.17 -3.03
CA TYR A 111 -9.47 -4.54 -4.19
C TYR A 111 -10.09 -5.74 -4.94
N ILE A 112 -10.50 -6.79 -4.22
CA ILE A 112 -11.20 -7.95 -4.81
C ILE A 112 -12.49 -7.51 -5.50
N TRP A 113 -13.27 -6.62 -4.86
CA TRP A 113 -14.51 -6.11 -5.46
C TRP A 113 -14.21 -5.39 -6.79
N LEU A 114 -13.23 -4.50 -6.81
CA LEU A 114 -12.83 -3.77 -8.03
C LEU A 114 -12.41 -4.74 -9.14
N MET A 115 -11.59 -5.74 -8.81
CA MET A 115 -11.12 -6.75 -9.78
C MET A 115 -12.25 -7.65 -10.29
N LYS A 116 -13.28 -7.91 -9.50
CA LYS A 116 -14.48 -8.62 -9.94
C LYS A 116 -15.34 -7.80 -10.92
N GLN A 117 -15.25 -6.46 -10.89
CA GLN A 117 -15.91 -5.60 -11.87
C GLN A 117 -15.08 -5.50 -13.17
N HIS A 118 -13.76 -5.39 -13.02
CA HIS A 118 -12.81 -5.27 -14.12
C HIS A 118 -11.41 -5.70 -13.61
N ASN A 119 -10.91 -6.80 -14.13
CA ASN A 119 -9.72 -7.45 -13.55
C ASN A 119 -8.41 -6.88 -14.09
N GLY A 120 -7.90 -5.84 -13.46
CA GLY A 120 -6.75 -5.07 -13.88
C GLY A 120 -7.10 -4.03 -14.95
N GLY A 121 -6.19 -3.11 -15.23
CA GLY A 121 -6.38 -2.11 -16.26
C GLY A 121 -5.74 -0.77 -15.99
N ILE A 122 -5.91 0.15 -16.93
CA ILE A 122 -5.40 1.52 -16.84
C ILE A 122 -6.55 2.44 -16.47
N PRO A 123 -6.51 3.18 -15.35
CA PRO A 123 -7.54 4.15 -15.03
C PRO A 123 -7.40 5.41 -15.90
N VAL A 124 -8.51 6.08 -16.19
CA VAL A 124 -8.51 7.36 -16.93
C VAL A 124 -7.81 8.45 -16.12
N ASN A 125 -8.01 8.46 -14.78
CA ASN A 125 -7.32 9.36 -13.87
C ASN A 125 -6.17 8.60 -13.19
N THR A 126 -4.94 8.95 -13.53
CA THR A 126 -3.74 8.22 -13.12
C THR A 126 -2.95 8.91 -12.02
N CYS A 127 -3.31 10.13 -11.62
CA CYS A 127 -2.58 10.89 -10.60
C CYS A 127 -3.34 10.95 -9.28
N TYR A 128 -2.62 10.68 -8.19
CA TYR A 128 -3.10 10.81 -6.82
C TYR A 128 -2.36 11.94 -6.12
N PRO A 129 -3.04 12.98 -5.60
CA PRO A 129 -2.40 14.08 -4.88
C PRO A 129 -1.62 13.58 -3.66
N CYS A 130 -0.40 14.05 -3.50
CA CYS A 130 0.48 13.69 -2.41
C CYS A 130 1.20 14.94 -1.89
N ASP A 131 1.16 15.16 -0.57
CA ASP A 131 1.80 16.32 0.05
C ASP A 131 3.33 16.13 0.22
N GLU A 132 3.83 14.91 0.02
CA GLU A 132 5.24 14.61 0.09
C GLU A 132 5.83 14.47 -1.32
N PRO A 133 6.95 15.16 -1.63
CA PRO A 133 7.61 15.01 -2.92
C PRO A 133 8.23 13.61 -3.08
N THR A 134 8.18 13.12 -4.32
CA THR A 134 8.85 11.91 -4.77
C THR A 134 9.98 12.25 -5.74
N SER A 135 10.73 11.28 -6.24
CA SER A 135 11.73 11.49 -7.30
C SER A 135 11.08 11.92 -8.63
N TRP A 136 9.75 11.79 -8.76
CA TRP A 136 9.01 11.94 -10.01
C TRP A 136 8.09 13.17 -10.03
N SER A 137 7.66 13.66 -8.86
CA SER A 137 6.76 14.81 -8.76
C SER A 137 6.83 15.44 -7.36
N ASP A 138 6.54 16.75 -7.32
CA ASP A 138 6.50 17.53 -6.07
C ASP A 138 5.15 17.41 -5.34
N ASP A 139 4.06 17.02 -6.02
CA ASP A 139 2.68 17.19 -5.52
C ASP A 139 1.73 16.02 -5.82
N HIS A 140 2.20 14.96 -6.49
CA HIS A 140 1.38 13.79 -6.79
C HIS A 140 2.20 12.51 -7.01
N VAL A 141 1.51 11.38 -6.96
CA VAL A 141 2.00 10.08 -7.42
C VAL A 141 1.18 9.67 -8.65
N ALA A 142 1.85 9.29 -9.73
CA ALA A 142 1.21 8.80 -10.94
C ALA A 142 1.33 7.28 -11.04
N ILE A 143 0.29 6.60 -11.55
CA ILE A 143 0.32 5.18 -11.88
C ILE A 143 0.15 4.98 -13.39
N THR A 144 0.72 3.92 -13.94
CA THR A 144 0.41 3.45 -15.29
C THR A 144 -0.85 2.61 -15.26
N GLY A 145 -0.88 1.57 -14.44
CA GLY A 145 -2.02 0.68 -14.36
C GLY A 145 -2.14 -0.06 -13.04
N ILE A 146 -3.33 -0.62 -12.80
CA ILE A 146 -3.66 -1.44 -11.63
C ILE A 146 -3.54 -2.90 -12.04
N PHE A 147 -2.79 -3.70 -11.30
CA PHE A 147 -2.59 -5.12 -11.58
C PHE A 147 -3.87 -5.92 -11.33
N GLY A 148 -4.18 -6.83 -12.24
CA GLY A 148 -5.28 -7.77 -12.07
C GLY A 148 -4.91 -8.94 -11.14
N ILE A 149 -5.93 -9.59 -10.56
CA ILE A 149 -5.74 -10.83 -9.81
C ILE A 149 -5.55 -11.97 -10.81
N GLY A 150 -4.34 -12.51 -10.91
CA GLY A 150 -4.02 -13.57 -11.85
C GLY A 150 -2.54 -13.70 -12.13
N ARG A 151 -2.22 -14.50 -13.18
CA ARG A 151 -0.86 -14.86 -13.63
C ARG A 151 -0.63 -14.67 -15.12
N GLU A 152 -1.71 -14.54 -15.90
CA GLU A 152 -1.65 -14.62 -17.36
C GLU A 152 -1.16 -13.35 -18.03
N LYS A 153 -1.43 -12.21 -17.41
CA LYS A 153 -0.99 -10.91 -17.91
C LYS A 153 0.35 -10.53 -17.32
N SER A 154 1.20 -9.89 -18.09
CA SER A 154 2.51 -9.42 -17.60
C SER A 154 2.33 -8.51 -16.38
N CYS A 155 1.37 -7.59 -16.45
CA CYS A 155 1.00 -6.67 -15.38
C CYS A 155 -0.18 -7.23 -14.57
N SER A 156 0.02 -8.35 -13.89
CA SER A 156 -0.90 -8.93 -12.91
C SER A 156 -0.16 -9.30 -11.63
N LEU A 157 -0.88 -9.54 -10.53
CA LEU A 157 -0.27 -9.73 -9.20
C LEU A 157 0.82 -10.81 -9.17
N CYS A 158 0.60 -11.94 -9.87
CA CYS A 158 1.55 -13.04 -10.01
C CYS A 158 2.03 -13.22 -11.46
N GLY A 159 1.97 -12.17 -12.27
CA GLY A 159 2.46 -12.16 -13.64
C GLY A 159 3.97 -11.95 -13.75
N GLU A 160 4.47 -11.90 -14.99
CA GLU A 160 5.90 -11.73 -15.29
C GLU A 160 6.51 -10.47 -14.65
N LEU A 161 5.75 -9.36 -14.61
CA LEU A 161 6.12 -8.09 -13.96
C LEU A 161 5.37 -7.88 -12.64
N GLY A 162 4.90 -8.96 -12.02
CA GLY A 162 4.08 -8.93 -10.83
C GLY A 162 4.85 -8.65 -9.55
N SER A 163 4.14 -8.74 -8.43
CA SER A 163 4.64 -8.36 -7.12
C SER A 163 5.92 -9.09 -6.72
N GLN A 164 5.99 -10.42 -6.93
CA GLN A 164 7.18 -11.18 -6.55
C GLN A 164 8.39 -10.83 -7.41
N PHE A 165 8.21 -10.62 -8.72
CA PHE A 165 9.28 -10.18 -9.62
C PHE A 165 9.89 -8.84 -9.17
N MET A 166 9.06 -7.88 -8.75
CA MET A 166 9.55 -6.60 -8.26
C MET A 166 10.37 -6.75 -6.96
N ILE A 167 10.01 -7.68 -6.09
CA ILE A 167 10.75 -7.94 -4.86
C ILE A 167 12.08 -8.67 -5.16
N ASP A 168 12.07 -9.69 -6.00
CA ASP A 168 13.23 -10.56 -6.22
C ASP A 168 14.27 -9.96 -7.17
N GLU A 169 13.82 -9.31 -8.24
CA GLU A 169 14.71 -8.83 -9.32
C GLU A 169 15.00 -7.31 -9.22
N TRP A 170 14.06 -6.53 -8.66
CA TRP A 170 14.18 -5.09 -8.50
C TRP A 170 14.47 -4.66 -7.05
N GLU A 171 14.68 -5.62 -6.15
CA GLU A 171 15.04 -5.41 -4.75
C GLU A 171 14.05 -4.55 -3.95
N TYR A 172 12.78 -4.49 -4.40
CA TYR A 172 11.75 -3.80 -3.61
C TYR A 172 11.59 -4.44 -2.23
N PRO A 173 11.31 -3.65 -1.19
CA PRO A 173 11.16 -4.20 0.15
C PRO A 173 9.95 -5.17 0.23
N ALA A 174 10.16 -6.33 0.85
CA ALA A 174 9.11 -7.34 1.06
C ALA A 174 8.11 -6.89 2.15
N ILE A 175 7.40 -5.80 1.91
CA ILE A 175 6.43 -5.20 2.84
C ILE A 175 4.99 -5.65 2.59
N GLY A 176 4.75 -6.33 1.47
CA GLY A 176 3.43 -6.78 1.05
C GLY A 176 3.33 -7.04 -0.45
N VAL A 177 2.33 -6.48 -1.11
CA VAL A 177 1.97 -6.80 -2.49
C VAL A 177 2.04 -5.55 -3.37
N ALA A 178 2.84 -5.57 -4.45
CA ALA A 178 2.80 -4.53 -5.48
C ALA A 178 1.49 -4.67 -6.28
N ILE A 179 0.74 -3.57 -6.39
CA ILE A 179 -0.58 -3.55 -7.02
C ILE A 179 -0.71 -2.60 -8.20
N CYS A 180 0.22 -1.66 -8.36
CA CYS A 180 0.28 -0.80 -9.53
C CYS A 180 1.74 -0.55 -9.92
N ASP A 181 1.99 -0.47 -11.20
CA ASP A 181 3.19 0.13 -11.75
C ASP A 181 3.01 1.63 -12.00
N CYS A 182 4.12 2.33 -12.09
CA CYS A 182 4.17 3.77 -12.34
C CYS A 182 4.83 4.07 -13.69
N PRO A 183 4.69 5.31 -14.24
CA PRO A 183 5.27 5.67 -15.53
C PRO A 183 6.80 5.66 -15.60
N SER A 184 7.46 5.34 -14.51
CA SER A 184 8.92 5.27 -14.36
C SER A 184 9.57 4.00 -14.91
N ALA A 185 8.82 3.09 -15.52
CA ALA A 185 9.30 1.79 -15.99
C ALA A 185 9.87 0.88 -14.89
N GLY A 186 9.29 0.91 -13.69
CA GLY A 186 9.65 0.04 -12.58
C GLY A 186 10.50 0.71 -11.49
N HIS A 187 10.85 2.00 -11.63
CA HIS A 187 11.64 2.74 -10.63
C HIS A 187 10.78 3.32 -9.49
N ASP A 188 9.48 3.22 -9.58
CA ASP A 188 8.55 3.41 -8.45
C ASP A 188 7.31 2.53 -8.63
N MET A 189 6.71 2.12 -7.51
CA MET A 189 5.58 1.18 -7.49
C MET A 189 4.61 1.53 -6.36
N ILE A 190 3.36 1.10 -6.50
CA ILE A 190 2.37 1.16 -5.42
C ILE A 190 2.21 -0.21 -4.78
N PHE A 191 2.30 -0.22 -3.45
CA PHE A 191 2.19 -1.44 -2.64
C PHE A 191 1.01 -1.38 -1.66
N LEU A 192 0.45 -2.54 -1.40
CA LEU A 192 -0.29 -2.83 -0.18
C LEU A 192 0.72 -3.16 0.93
N ASP A 193 0.82 -2.32 1.95
CA ASP A 193 1.78 -2.46 3.04
C ASP A 193 1.17 -3.20 4.23
N TYR A 194 1.63 -4.41 4.46
CA TYR A 194 1.14 -5.29 5.53
C TYR A 194 1.96 -5.23 6.82
N ARG A 195 3.02 -4.43 6.89
CA ARG A 195 3.90 -4.37 8.07
C ARG A 195 3.17 -4.03 9.36
N ALA A 196 2.15 -3.17 9.29
CA ALA A 196 1.41 -2.73 10.47
C ALA A 196 0.25 -3.64 10.87
N CYS A 197 -0.30 -4.42 9.92
CA CYS A 197 -1.53 -5.20 10.14
C CYS A 197 -1.30 -6.71 10.10
N GLY A 198 -0.14 -7.16 9.60
CA GLY A 198 0.14 -8.57 9.32
C GLY A 198 -0.57 -9.08 8.07
N PRO A 199 -0.21 -10.28 7.58
CA PRO A 199 -0.60 -10.79 6.27
C PRO A 199 -2.10 -11.06 6.11
N GLN A 200 -2.87 -11.05 7.19
CA GLN A 200 -4.33 -11.26 7.21
C GLN A 200 -5.11 -10.00 7.57
N GLY A 201 -4.42 -8.86 7.77
CA GLY A 201 -5.02 -7.59 8.13
C GLY A 201 -5.35 -6.70 6.94
N GLU A 202 -5.93 -5.52 7.22
CA GLU A 202 -6.14 -4.48 6.21
C GLU A 202 -4.85 -3.67 6.03
N PRO A 203 -4.20 -3.71 4.87
CA PRO A 203 -2.96 -3.00 4.61
C PRO A 203 -3.21 -1.51 4.34
N ALA A 204 -2.16 -0.70 4.45
CA ALA A 204 -2.15 0.64 3.90
C ALA A 204 -1.73 0.61 2.42
N VAL A 205 -2.09 1.65 1.67
CA VAL A 205 -1.58 1.87 0.32
C VAL A 205 -0.39 2.82 0.41
N VAL A 206 0.74 2.41 -0.15
CA VAL A 206 1.98 3.19 -0.10
C VAL A 206 2.62 3.26 -1.48
N HIS A 207 3.33 4.36 -1.73
CA HIS A 207 4.25 4.49 -2.85
C HIS A 207 5.65 4.12 -2.38
N VAL A 208 6.40 3.39 -3.20
CA VAL A 208 7.79 3.01 -2.93
C VAL A 208 8.66 3.52 -4.06
N ASP A 209 9.60 4.40 -3.73
CA ASP A 209 10.46 5.14 -4.66
C ASP A 209 11.87 4.55 -4.66
N GLN A 210 12.21 3.76 -5.68
CA GLN A 210 13.51 3.11 -5.81
C GLN A 210 14.65 4.12 -5.94
N GLU A 211 14.44 5.20 -6.69
CA GLU A 211 15.45 6.24 -6.91
C GLU A 211 15.79 7.03 -5.63
N ASN A 212 14.98 6.89 -4.58
CA ASN A 212 15.18 7.49 -3.27
C ASN A 212 15.34 6.44 -2.18
N ASP A 213 16.25 5.47 -2.40
CA ASP A 213 16.57 4.38 -1.46
C ASP A 213 15.31 3.63 -0.98
N TYR A 214 14.36 3.36 -1.89
CA TYR A 214 13.07 2.73 -1.59
C TYR A 214 12.26 3.48 -0.53
N LYS A 215 12.31 4.81 -0.56
CA LYS A 215 11.49 5.65 0.31
C LYS A 215 10.02 5.23 0.21
N ILE A 216 9.40 5.00 1.37
CA ILE A 216 8.01 4.62 1.45
C ILE A 216 7.17 5.82 1.87
N THR A 217 6.29 6.26 0.99
CA THR A 217 5.33 7.35 1.22
C THR A 217 3.93 6.79 1.39
N HIS A 218 3.26 7.10 2.49
CA HIS A 218 1.89 6.68 2.75
C HIS A 218 0.92 7.48 1.88
N LEU A 219 0.06 6.76 1.15
CA LEU A 219 -0.97 7.38 0.31
C LEU A 219 -2.35 7.31 0.95
N ALA A 220 -2.76 6.13 1.40
CA ALA A 220 -4.08 5.92 1.98
C ALA A 220 -4.10 4.78 3.00
N ASP A 221 -5.03 4.85 3.94
CA ASP A 221 -5.48 3.68 4.67
C ASP A 221 -6.40 2.89 3.73
N SER A 222 -6.15 1.64 3.48
CA SER A 222 -6.91 0.79 2.53
C SER A 222 -8.42 0.95 2.61
#